data_d27c645d4a25373b98659bb53b5dbb50
#
_entry.id   d27c645d4a25373b98659bb53b5dbb50
#
_cell.length_a   1.000
_cell.length_b   1.000
_cell.length_c   1.000
_cell.angle_alpha   90.00
_cell.angle_beta   90.00
_cell.angle_gamma   90.00
#
_symmetry.space_group_name_H-M   'P 1'
#
loop_
_entity.id
_entity.type
_entity.pdbx_description
1 polymer ?
#
loop_
_entity_poly.entity_id
_entity_poly.type
_entity_poly.pdbx_seq_one_letter_code
_entity_poly.pdbx_strand_id
1 'polypeptide(L)'
;MRDLKRRNANTLAIHDLENAGLEVFTPMTQMIMTIGGRRQRRDVPVIQDLLFVHETRDTLAPFVAKFPTLQFRYLIGKTKNEPMVVRNEEMERFIFAVNNTGTPLYYMPGEITEAMYGKKVRIMGGMLDQYEGRLLSVKGMRKRRLIVELPGLITAAVEVEPDYIQIVR
;
A
#
# COMPACT_ATOMS: atom_id res chain seq x y z
N MET A 1 -5.46 8.55 -4.83
CA MET A 1 -6.83 8.79 -5.38
C MET A 1 -7.84 7.85 -4.71
N ARG A 2 -9.11 8.02 -4.99
CA ARG A 2 -10.21 7.13 -4.55
C ARG A 2 -11.05 6.72 -5.75
N ASP A 3 -11.43 5.43 -5.81
CA ASP A 3 -12.45 4.93 -6.72
C ASP A 3 -13.67 4.48 -5.90
N LEU A 4 -14.75 5.22 -5.98
CA LEU A 4 -15.99 4.96 -5.21
C LEU A 4 -16.86 3.86 -5.84
N LYS A 5 -16.40 3.19 -6.88
CA LYS A 5 -17.13 2.07 -7.48
C LYS A 5 -17.28 0.93 -6.48
N ARG A 6 -18.47 0.34 -6.45
CA ARG A 6 -18.75 -0.83 -5.60
C ARG A 6 -18.02 -2.06 -6.16
N ARG A 7 -17.74 -3.01 -5.28
CA ARG A 7 -17.07 -4.30 -5.58
C ARG A 7 -17.59 -5.05 -6.83
N ASN A 8 -18.86 -4.83 -7.19
CA ASN A 8 -19.52 -5.53 -8.30
C ASN A 8 -19.61 -4.65 -9.56
N ALA A 9 -18.91 -3.53 -9.64
CA ALA A 9 -18.89 -2.75 -10.86
C ALA A 9 -18.10 -3.51 -11.94
N ASN A 10 -18.66 -3.60 -13.15
CA ASN A 10 -18.06 -4.35 -14.27
C ASN A 10 -16.71 -3.79 -14.72
N THR A 11 -16.39 -2.55 -14.39
CA THR A 11 -15.10 -1.92 -14.67
C THR A 11 -14.65 -1.12 -13.46
N LEU A 12 -13.49 -1.42 -12.94
CA LEU A 12 -12.82 -0.61 -11.92
C LEU A 12 -12.09 0.54 -12.62
N ALA A 13 -12.01 1.72 -11.98
CA ALA A 13 -11.29 2.86 -12.54
C ALA A 13 -9.80 2.56 -12.79
N ILE A 14 -9.23 1.61 -12.06
CA ILE A 14 -7.85 1.14 -12.30
C ILE A 14 -7.66 0.66 -13.74
N HIS A 15 -8.59 -0.12 -14.29
CA HIS A 15 -8.49 -0.62 -15.67
C HIS A 15 -8.61 0.51 -16.70
N ASP A 16 -9.48 1.50 -16.44
CA ASP A 16 -9.65 2.63 -17.35
C ASP A 16 -8.37 3.50 -17.38
N LEU A 17 -7.69 3.66 -16.23
CA LEU A 17 -6.43 4.40 -16.12
C LEU A 17 -5.27 3.61 -16.75
N GLU A 18 -5.16 2.32 -16.48
CA GLU A 18 -4.14 1.42 -17.09
C GLU A 18 -4.29 1.37 -18.61
N ASN A 19 -5.52 1.26 -19.12
CA ASN A 19 -5.80 1.29 -20.57
C ASN A 19 -5.44 2.63 -21.21
N ALA A 20 -5.42 3.71 -20.45
CA ALA A 20 -4.93 5.01 -20.88
C ALA A 20 -3.40 5.15 -20.80
N GLY A 21 -2.69 4.08 -20.41
CA GLY A 21 -1.23 4.05 -20.30
C GLY A 21 -0.69 4.68 -19.01
N LEU A 22 -1.52 4.90 -17.99
CA LEU A 22 -1.08 5.45 -16.72
C LEU A 22 -0.57 4.35 -15.79
N GLU A 23 0.49 4.65 -15.04
CA GLU A 23 1.02 3.76 -14.02
C GLU A 23 0.16 3.84 -12.76
N VAL A 24 -0.51 2.72 -12.45
CA VAL A 24 -1.43 2.62 -11.31
C VAL A 24 -0.98 1.53 -10.35
N PHE A 25 -1.08 1.80 -9.05
CA PHE A 25 -0.81 0.82 -8.02
C PHE A 25 -1.92 0.81 -6.97
N THR A 26 -2.31 -0.39 -6.53
CA THR A 26 -3.14 -0.59 -5.34
C THR A 26 -2.60 -1.77 -4.53
N PRO A 27 -2.44 -1.64 -3.21
CA PRO A 27 -2.02 -2.76 -2.37
C PRO A 27 -3.04 -3.88 -2.42
N MET A 28 -2.60 -5.09 -2.76
CA MET A 28 -3.45 -6.27 -2.89
C MET A 28 -3.19 -7.27 -1.77
N THR A 29 -4.21 -7.99 -1.37
CA THR A 29 -4.12 -9.12 -0.45
C THR A 29 -4.92 -10.31 -0.96
N GLN A 30 -4.52 -11.52 -0.57
CA GLN A 30 -5.24 -12.72 -0.95
C GLN A 30 -6.39 -13.00 0.01
N MET A 31 -7.58 -13.17 -0.53
CA MET A 31 -8.76 -13.63 0.21
C MET A 31 -9.32 -14.92 -0.38
N ILE A 32 -9.83 -15.79 0.49
CA ILE A 32 -10.59 -16.97 0.07
C ILE A 32 -12.04 -16.55 -0.10
N MET A 33 -12.53 -16.63 -1.33
CA MET A 33 -13.92 -16.32 -1.67
C MET A 33 -14.64 -17.57 -2.19
N THR A 34 -15.93 -17.71 -1.88
CA THR A 34 -16.77 -18.75 -2.45
C THR A 34 -17.45 -18.22 -3.71
N ILE A 35 -17.06 -18.76 -4.87
CA ILE A 35 -17.59 -18.40 -6.18
C ILE A 35 -18.16 -19.67 -6.81
N GLY A 36 -19.46 -19.66 -7.16
CA GLY A 36 -20.13 -20.84 -7.71
C GLY A 36 -20.05 -22.07 -6.80
N GLY A 37 -20.11 -21.88 -5.47
CA GLY A 37 -20.03 -22.96 -4.49
C GLY A 37 -18.62 -23.51 -4.24
N ARG A 38 -17.59 -22.99 -4.92
CA ARG A 38 -16.18 -23.41 -4.75
C ARG A 38 -15.35 -22.34 -4.07
N ARG A 39 -14.48 -22.74 -3.15
CA ARG A 39 -13.50 -21.85 -2.50
C ARG A 39 -12.35 -21.55 -3.48
N GLN A 40 -12.13 -20.28 -3.77
CA GLN A 40 -11.06 -19.80 -4.64
C GLN A 40 -10.28 -18.69 -3.94
N ARG A 41 -8.94 -18.69 -4.11
CA ARG A 41 -8.11 -17.55 -3.71
C ARG A 41 -8.23 -16.46 -4.76
N ARG A 42 -8.46 -15.24 -4.31
CA ARG A 42 -8.54 -14.05 -5.15
C ARG A 42 -7.73 -12.93 -4.55
N ASP A 43 -7.02 -12.23 -5.41
CA ASP A 43 -6.37 -10.98 -5.03
C ASP A 43 -7.44 -9.88 -4.98
N VAL A 44 -7.48 -9.18 -3.85
CA VAL A 44 -8.43 -8.09 -3.62
C VAL A 44 -7.69 -6.88 -3.07
N PRO A 45 -8.11 -5.64 -3.38
CA PRO A 45 -7.53 -4.46 -2.78
C PRO A 45 -7.65 -4.49 -1.25
N VAL A 46 -6.57 -4.16 -0.55
CA VAL A 46 -6.55 -4.04 0.92
C VAL A 46 -7.50 -2.95 1.38
N ILE A 47 -7.46 -1.81 0.68
CA ILE A 47 -8.41 -0.70 0.84
C ILE A 47 -9.16 -0.58 -0.48
N GLN A 48 -10.48 -0.81 -0.44
CA GLN A 48 -11.30 -0.96 -1.64
C GLN A 48 -11.31 0.25 -2.57
N ASP A 49 -11.20 1.43 -2.01
CA ASP A 49 -11.30 2.70 -2.73
C ASP A 49 -9.94 3.39 -2.93
N LEU A 50 -8.84 2.80 -2.46
CA LEU A 50 -7.51 3.41 -2.55
C LEU A 50 -6.78 2.96 -3.81
N LEU A 51 -6.34 3.94 -4.60
CA LEU A 51 -5.39 3.73 -5.68
C LEU A 51 -4.35 4.86 -5.72
N PHE A 52 -3.15 4.51 -6.15
CA PHE A 52 -2.06 5.44 -6.41
C PHE A 52 -1.88 5.53 -7.92
N VAL A 53 -1.65 6.72 -8.42
CA VAL A 53 -1.38 6.98 -9.84
C VAL A 53 -0.11 7.83 -9.92
N HIS A 54 0.87 7.39 -10.69
CA HIS A 54 2.12 8.11 -10.89
C HIS A 54 1.95 9.08 -12.05
N GLU A 55 1.40 10.25 -11.76
CA GLU A 55 1.15 11.30 -12.73
C GLU A 55 0.94 12.66 -12.09
N THR A 56 0.96 13.69 -12.94
CA THR A 56 0.67 15.06 -12.52
C THR A 56 -0.83 15.26 -12.31
N ARG A 57 -1.18 16.24 -11.49
CA ARG A 57 -2.58 16.64 -11.28
C ARG A 57 -3.27 17.03 -12.58
N ASP A 58 -2.58 17.75 -13.46
CA ASP A 58 -3.16 18.27 -14.70
C ASP A 58 -3.49 17.14 -15.68
N THR A 59 -2.62 16.13 -15.77
CA THR A 59 -2.90 14.91 -16.55
C THR A 59 -4.10 14.14 -15.99
N LEU A 60 -4.28 14.09 -14.66
CA LEU A 60 -5.35 13.34 -14.01
C LEU A 60 -6.69 14.08 -13.97
N ALA A 61 -6.71 15.40 -14.04
CA ALA A 61 -7.91 16.19 -13.94
C ALA A 61 -9.00 15.82 -14.98
N PRO A 62 -8.69 15.58 -16.27
CA PRO A 62 -9.65 15.13 -17.27
C PRO A 62 -10.29 13.76 -16.93
N PHE A 63 -9.51 12.82 -16.33
CA PHE A 63 -10.04 11.52 -15.90
C PHE A 63 -11.02 11.68 -14.75
N VAL A 64 -10.67 12.51 -13.76
CA VAL A 64 -11.57 12.80 -12.63
C VAL A 64 -12.86 13.48 -13.11
N ALA A 65 -12.78 14.35 -14.09
CA ALA A 65 -13.97 14.98 -14.68
C ALA A 65 -14.84 13.99 -15.47
N LYS A 66 -14.22 13.02 -16.15
CA LYS A 66 -14.90 12.01 -16.95
C LYS A 66 -15.55 10.89 -16.12
N PHE A 67 -14.88 10.47 -15.03
CA PHE A 67 -15.33 9.35 -14.20
C PHE A 67 -15.84 9.85 -12.85
N PRO A 68 -17.16 9.96 -12.64
CA PRO A 68 -17.74 10.53 -11.41
C PRO A 68 -17.35 9.79 -10.11
N THR A 69 -16.94 8.53 -10.24
CA THR A 69 -16.51 7.70 -9.09
C THR A 69 -15.04 7.89 -8.73
N LEU A 70 -14.25 8.46 -9.66
CA LEU A 70 -12.84 8.72 -9.45
C LEU A 70 -12.64 10.09 -8.81
N GLN A 71 -11.94 10.14 -7.70
CA GLN A 71 -11.73 11.37 -6.93
C GLN A 71 -10.28 11.50 -6.45
N PHE A 72 -9.79 12.73 -6.37
CA PHE A 72 -8.59 13.00 -5.60
C PHE A 72 -8.87 12.77 -4.10
N ARG A 73 -7.88 12.23 -3.40
CA ARG A 73 -7.90 12.16 -1.93
C ARG A 73 -7.20 13.39 -1.37
N TYR A 74 -7.82 14.04 -0.40
CA TYR A 74 -7.32 15.27 0.18
C TYR A 74 -6.89 15.06 1.63
N LEU A 75 -5.91 15.84 2.10
CA LEU A 75 -5.51 15.85 3.50
C LEU A 75 -6.59 16.55 4.34
N ILE A 76 -7.02 15.89 5.40
CA ILE A 76 -7.97 16.47 6.36
C ILE A 76 -7.23 17.54 7.19
N GLY A 77 -7.83 18.73 7.33
CA GLY A 77 -7.32 19.80 8.22
C GLY A 77 -6.35 20.79 7.57
N LYS A 78 -6.06 20.69 6.27
CA LYS A 78 -5.36 21.75 5.52
C LYS A 78 -6.33 22.65 4.74
N THR A 79 -6.03 23.94 4.75
CA THR A 79 -6.93 25.02 4.28
C THR A 79 -7.14 25.09 2.76
N LYS A 80 -6.53 24.24 1.96
CA LYS A 80 -6.70 24.19 0.50
C LYS A 80 -6.82 22.76 0.03
N ASN A 81 -7.66 22.56 -0.99
CA ASN A 81 -7.92 21.34 -1.72
C ASN A 81 -6.65 20.81 -2.45
N GLU A 82 -5.60 20.52 -1.70
CA GLU A 82 -4.41 19.89 -2.26
C GLU A 82 -4.59 18.37 -2.19
N PRO A 83 -4.48 17.67 -3.32
CA PRO A 83 -4.48 16.22 -3.33
C PRO A 83 -3.36 15.66 -2.45
N MET A 84 -3.63 14.55 -1.78
CA MET A 84 -2.57 13.81 -1.10
C MET A 84 -1.57 13.29 -2.13
N VAL A 85 -0.31 13.59 -1.91
CA VAL A 85 0.82 13.14 -2.72
C VAL A 85 1.74 12.31 -1.84
N VAL A 86 2.20 11.18 -2.36
CA VAL A 86 3.28 10.37 -1.80
C VAL A 86 4.55 10.70 -2.58
N ARG A 87 5.68 10.85 -1.90
CA ARG A 87 6.96 11.06 -2.57
C ARG A 87 7.34 9.81 -3.37
N ASN A 88 7.90 10.01 -4.56
CA ASN A 88 8.26 8.91 -5.46
C ASN A 88 9.15 7.87 -4.76
N GLU A 89 10.20 8.29 -4.07
CA GLU A 89 11.11 7.41 -3.34
C GLU A 89 10.39 6.54 -2.28
N GLU A 90 9.42 7.13 -1.56
CA GLU A 90 8.63 6.39 -0.57
C GLU A 90 7.71 5.38 -1.24
N MET A 91 7.09 5.78 -2.36
CA MET A 91 6.20 4.91 -3.12
C MET A 91 6.94 3.75 -3.77
N GLU A 92 8.06 4.01 -4.42
CA GLU A 92 8.93 2.99 -5.03
C GLU A 92 9.41 1.99 -3.99
N ARG A 93 9.88 2.46 -2.83
CA ARG A 93 10.29 1.60 -1.72
C ARG A 93 9.15 0.75 -1.20
N PHE A 94 7.95 1.33 -1.06
CA PHE A 94 6.77 0.60 -0.62
C PHE A 94 6.38 -0.49 -1.62
N ILE A 95 6.24 -0.14 -2.91
CA ILE A 95 5.91 -1.08 -4.00
C ILE A 95 6.93 -2.20 -4.05
N PHE A 96 8.21 -1.85 -4.04
CA PHE A 96 9.28 -2.84 -4.09
C PHE A 96 9.20 -3.81 -2.89
N ALA A 97 9.04 -3.29 -1.67
CA ALA A 97 8.97 -4.11 -0.48
C ALA A 97 7.78 -5.08 -0.49
N VAL A 98 6.58 -4.62 -0.89
CA VAL A 98 5.39 -5.47 -0.87
C VAL A 98 5.36 -6.50 -2.02
N ASN A 99 6.00 -6.20 -3.15
CA ASN A 99 6.01 -7.10 -4.31
C ASN A 99 7.14 -8.15 -4.25
N ASN A 100 8.23 -7.87 -3.53
CA ASN A 100 9.43 -8.72 -3.52
C ASN A 100 9.66 -9.46 -2.19
N THR A 101 8.74 -9.38 -1.26
CA THR A 101 8.77 -10.15 -0.02
C THR A 101 7.58 -11.11 0.02
N GLY A 102 7.58 -12.04 0.97
CA GLY A 102 6.44 -12.95 1.18
C GLY A 102 5.12 -12.19 1.37
N THR A 103 4.08 -12.84 1.86
CA THR A 103 2.77 -12.18 2.06
C THR A 103 2.87 -11.03 3.07
N PRO A 104 2.72 -9.76 2.65
CA PRO A 104 2.71 -8.61 3.55
C PRO A 104 1.50 -8.66 4.49
N LEU A 105 1.67 -8.13 5.71
CA LEU A 105 0.54 -7.76 6.56
C LEU A 105 0.30 -6.27 6.41
N TYR A 106 -0.94 -5.88 6.20
CA TYR A 106 -1.29 -4.48 6.03
C TYR A 106 -2.06 -3.96 7.25
N TYR A 107 -1.78 -2.72 7.60
CA TYR A 107 -2.38 -2.01 8.71
C TYR A 107 -2.88 -0.65 8.26
N MET A 108 -4.05 -0.26 8.74
CA MET A 108 -4.60 1.08 8.55
C MET A 108 -3.91 2.07 9.49
N PRO A 109 -3.98 3.37 9.20
CA PRO A 109 -3.51 4.39 10.12
C PRO A 109 -4.10 4.20 11.52
N GLY A 110 -3.22 4.15 12.54
CA GLY A 110 -3.61 3.96 13.94
C GLY A 110 -3.77 2.50 14.40
N GLU A 111 -3.71 1.50 13.52
CA GLU A 111 -3.71 0.09 13.93
C GLU A 111 -2.36 -0.37 14.48
N ILE A 112 -1.25 0.25 14.06
CA ILE A 112 0.06 0.05 14.70
C ILE A 112 0.19 1.04 15.85
N THR A 113 0.26 0.49 17.06
CA THR A 113 0.49 1.27 18.28
C THR A 113 1.98 1.41 18.57
N GLU A 114 2.37 2.38 19.40
CA GLU A 114 3.78 2.57 19.82
C GLU A 114 4.39 1.29 20.42
N ALA A 115 3.60 0.48 21.13
CA ALA A 115 4.06 -0.79 21.72
C ALA A 115 4.38 -1.85 20.64
N MET A 116 3.85 -1.73 19.43
CA MET A 116 4.13 -2.63 18.31
C MET A 116 5.38 -2.23 17.53
N TYR A 117 5.92 -1.03 17.73
CA TYR A 117 7.19 -0.63 17.13
C TYR A 117 8.36 -1.24 17.90
N GLY A 118 9.08 -2.13 17.24
CA GLY A 118 10.32 -2.69 17.75
C GLY A 118 11.53 -1.82 17.44
N LYS A 119 12.72 -2.44 17.44
CA LYS A 119 13.99 -1.76 17.20
C LYS A 119 14.05 -1.16 15.78
N LYS A 120 14.67 0.01 15.66
CA LYS A 120 15.07 0.56 14.35
C LYS A 120 16.22 -0.27 13.81
N VAL A 121 16.12 -0.67 12.56
CA VAL A 121 17.07 -1.56 11.91
C VAL A 121 17.36 -1.11 10.48
N ARG A 122 18.51 -1.58 9.97
CA ARG A 122 18.84 -1.56 8.55
C ARG A 122 18.97 -2.99 8.09
N ILE A 123 18.36 -3.31 6.96
CA ILE A 123 18.48 -4.61 6.30
C ILE A 123 19.80 -4.61 5.51
N MET A 124 20.59 -5.66 5.68
CA MET A 124 21.88 -5.84 5.01
C MET A 124 21.79 -7.09 4.14
N GLY A 125 21.89 -6.90 2.82
CA GLY A 125 21.78 -7.97 1.84
C GLY A 125 20.31 -8.39 1.55
N GLY A 126 20.16 -9.29 0.60
CA GLY A 126 18.85 -9.76 0.15
C GLY A 126 18.06 -8.73 -0.63
N MET A 127 16.76 -9.00 -0.81
CA MET A 127 15.87 -8.17 -1.64
C MET A 127 15.63 -6.77 -1.06
N LEU A 128 15.70 -6.61 0.25
CA LEU A 128 15.50 -5.34 0.93
C LEU A 128 16.81 -4.70 1.40
N ASP A 129 17.92 -4.94 0.67
CA ASP A 129 19.22 -4.38 1.06
C ASP A 129 19.15 -2.86 1.26
N GLN A 130 19.80 -2.35 2.32
CA GLN A 130 19.83 -0.97 2.75
C GLN A 130 18.47 -0.37 3.18
N TYR A 131 17.42 -1.15 3.24
CA TYR A 131 16.16 -0.66 3.79
C TYR A 131 16.28 -0.39 5.29
N GLU A 132 15.92 0.81 5.69
CA GLU A 132 15.79 1.19 7.09
C GLU A 132 14.32 1.27 7.50
N GLY A 133 14.04 0.84 8.71
CA GLY A 133 12.70 0.91 9.28
C GLY A 133 12.67 0.33 10.70
N ARG A 134 11.49 0.20 11.26
CA ARG A 134 11.28 -0.47 12.55
C ARG A 134 10.78 -1.89 12.34
N LEU A 135 11.20 -2.80 13.19
CA LEU A 135 10.63 -4.14 13.21
C LEU A 135 9.24 -4.10 13.84
N LEU A 136 8.33 -4.92 13.33
CA LEU A 136 7.05 -5.14 13.97
C LEU A 136 7.25 -6.07 15.18
N SER A 137 6.78 -5.63 16.35
CA SER A 137 6.85 -6.37 17.62
C SER A 137 5.46 -6.73 18.09
N VAL A 138 5.00 -7.93 17.77
CA VAL A 138 3.70 -8.46 18.20
C VAL A 138 3.90 -9.80 18.89
N LYS A 139 3.29 -9.98 20.08
CA LYS A 139 3.39 -11.22 20.86
C LYS A 139 2.90 -12.41 20.04
N GLY A 140 3.70 -13.48 19.99
CA GLY A 140 3.38 -14.70 19.25
C GLY A 140 3.76 -14.69 17.77
N MET A 141 4.26 -13.58 17.25
CA MET A 141 4.76 -13.50 15.87
C MET A 141 6.10 -14.26 15.75
N ARG A 142 6.15 -15.28 14.89
CA ARG A 142 7.36 -16.10 14.71
C ARG A 142 8.33 -15.49 13.70
N LYS A 143 7.83 -14.78 12.70
CA LYS A 143 8.61 -14.20 11.61
C LYS A 143 8.88 -12.73 11.89
N ARG A 144 10.12 -12.30 11.65
CA ARG A 144 10.47 -10.87 11.74
C ARG A 144 9.91 -10.13 10.55
N ARG A 145 9.33 -8.96 10.79
CA ARG A 145 8.75 -8.10 9.76
C ARG A 145 9.25 -6.68 9.89
N LEU A 146 9.67 -6.11 8.77
CA LEU A 146 10.00 -4.70 8.65
C LEU A 146 8.74 -3.90 8.37
N ILE A 147 8.56 -2.80 9.09
CA ILE A 147 7.48 -1.84 8.86
C ILE A 147 7.92 -0.90 7.74
N VAL A 148 7.12 -0.84 6.68
CA VAL A 148 7.26 0.11 5.56
C VAL A 148 5.97 0.91 5.48
N GLU A 149 6.06 2.22 5.65
CA GLU A 149 4.89 3.09 5.81
C GLU A 149 4.74 4.05 4.63
N LEU A 150 3.49 4.25 4.23
CA LEU A 150 3.05 5.45 3.53
C LEU A 150 2.24 6.29 4.53
N PRO A 151 2.83 7.34 5.11
CA PRO A 151 2.27 8.04 6.26
C PRO A 151 0.83 8.53 6.04
N GLY A 152 -0.07 8.22 6.97
CA GLY A 152 -1.47 8.59 6.91
C GLY A 152 -2.32 7.82 5.89
N LEU A 153 -1.75 6.84 5.20
CA LEU A 153 -2.44 6.05 4.16
C LEU A 153 -2.50 4.57 4.52
N ILE A 154 -1.36 3.91 4.58
CA ILE A 154 -1.26 2.48 4.82
C ILE A 154 0.14 2.11 5.30
N THR A 155 0.24 1.09 6.11
CA THR A 155 1.49 0.48 6.56
C THR A 155 1.53 -0.97 6.12
N ALA A 156 2.65 -1.40 5.55
CA ALA A 156 2.94 -2.80 5.28
C ALA A 156 4.00 -3.33 6.25
N ALA A 157 3.78 -4.52 6.79
CA ALA A 157 4.79 -5.26 7.54
C ALA A 157 5.26 -6.43 6.67
N VAL A 158 6.44 -6.28 6.09
CA VAL A 158 7.04 -7.22 5.14
C VAL A 158 8.02 -8.15 5.84
N GLU A 159 8.02 -9.42 5.45
CA GLU A 159 8.87 -10.43 6.06
C GLU A 159 10.34 -10.18 5.72
N VAL A 160 11.23 -10.30 6.71
CA VAL A 160 12.68 -10.18 6.54
C VAL A 160 13.38 -11.37 7.17
N GLU A 161 14.47 -11.81 6.56
CA GLU A 161 15.29 -12.89 7.08
C GLU A 161 16.18 -12.40 8.23
N PRO A 162 16.35 -13.18 9.32
CA PRO A 162 17.06 -12.75 10.52
C PRO A 162 18.53 -12.40 10.31
N ASP A 163 19.19 -13.04 9.36
CA ASP A 163 20.64 -12.91 9.16
C ASP A 163 21.05 -11.59 8.50
N TYR A 164 20.09 -10.84 8.01
CA TYR A 164 20.30 -9.57 7.29
C TYR A 164 19.82 -8.33 8.07
N ILE A 165 19.94 -8.34 9.40
CA ILE A 165 19.41 -7.24 10.23
C ILE A 165 20.52 -6.60 11.07
N GLN A 166 20.77 -5.32 10.84
CA GLN A 166 21.62 -4.46 11.64
C GLN A 166 20.78 -3.51 12.50
N ILE A 167 21.05 -3.44 13.81
CA ILE A 167 20.38 -2.47 14.68
C ILE A 167 21.01 -1.10 14.44
N VAL A 168 20.18 -0.10 14.17
CA VAL A 168 20.57 1.30 14.02
C VAL A 168 20.21 2.03 15.32
N ARG A 169 21.20 2.74 15.88
CA ARG A 169 21.03 3.54 17.11
C ARG A 169 20.48 4.93 16.78
#